data_be5c82eb91ead9ada848c176d70d9534
#
_entry.id   be5c82eb91ead9ada848c176d70d9534
#
_cell.length_a   1.000
_cell.length_b   1.000
_cell.length_c   1.000
_cell.angle_alpha   90.00
_cell.angle_beta   90.00
_cell.angle_gamma   90.00
#
_symmetry.space_group_name_H-M   'P 1'
#
loop_
_entity.id
_entity.type
_entity.pdbx_description
1 polymer ?
#
loop_
_entity_poly.entity_id
_entity_poly.type
_entity_poly.pdbx_seq_one_letter_code
_entity_poly.pdbx_strand_id
1 'polypeptide(L)'
;MPSAFAPGKCILFGEHAVVFGHPAVAVAIDQGVRVSVEESDRWKLEGSPFEPSKHPHISHIIQNIFQYSGTPLDIDVDSSLFSAAGMGSSAALSNAFGAAMYAHINPNKEIDAVKLAKIAHSAEANAQKGRASPTDTATSALGGCLVVSGSEVPGTRHVFDTSLETPEGSREWSINTIDIPRGIGDACLVIGYSGTGSPTGRMVAKVAKLISEDP
;
A
#
# COMPACT_ATOMS: atom_id res chain seq x y z
N MET A 1 14.05 -3.01 19.62
CA MET A 1 12.85 -3.46 18.89
C MET A 1 12.70 -2.59 17.64
N PRO A 2 12.95 -3.12 16.44
CA PRO A 2 12.71 -2.39 15.20
C PRO A 2 11.24 -2.01 15.05
N SER A 3 10.98 -0.75 14.66
CA SER A 3 9.64 -0.23 14.45
C SER A 3 9.60 0.70 13.26
N ALA A 4 8.52 0.68 12.52
CA ALA A 4 8.31 1.57 11.39
C ALA A 4 6.86 2.05 11.33
N PHE A 5 6.67 3.22 10.72
CA PHE A 5 5.37 3.82 10.46
C PHE A 5 5.18 4.00 8.96
N ALA A 6 3.98 3.73 8.48
CA ALA A 6 3.57 4.05 7.13
C ALA A 6 2.20 4.75 7.13
N PRO A 7 2.06 5.87 6.40
CA PRO A 7 0.81 6.60 6.32
C PRO A 7 -0.25 5.83 5.54
N GLY A 8 -1.50 6.12 5.85
CA GLY A 8 -2.62 5.81 4.98
C GLY A 8 -2.64 6.74 3.76
N LYS A 9 -3.68 6.60 2.94
CA LYS A 9 -3.86 7.41 1.74
C LYS A 9 -5.31 7.85 1.55
N CYS A 10 -5.47 8.89 0.74
CA CYS A 10 -6.74 9.26 0.14
C CYS A 10 -6.56 9.39 -1.38
N ILE A 11 -7.39 8.72 -2.18
CA ILE A 11 -7.43 8.93 -3.63
C ILE A 11 -8.38 10.10 -3.89
N LEU A 12 -7.86 11.14 -4.51
CA LEU A 12 -8.62 12.34 -4.86
C LEU A 12 -9.38 12.17 -6.17
N PHE A 13 -8.75 11.50 -7.14
CA PHE A 13 -9.30 11.29 -8.48
C PHE A 13 -8.82 9.95 -9.05
N GLY A 14 -9.65 9.32 -9.89
CA GLY A 14 -9.25 8.18 -10.73
C GLY A 14 -9.18 6.82 -10.03
N GLU A 15 -9.79 6.65 -8.84
CA GLU A 15 -9.67 5.44 -8.00
C GLU A 15 -9.86 4.13 -8.79
N HIS A 16 -10.92 4.01 -9.57
CA HIS A 16 -11.18 2.80 -10.36
C HIS A 16 -10.60 2.86 -11.77
N ALA A 17 -10.37 4.04 -12.29
CA ALA A 17 -9.85 4.25 -13.66
C ALA A 17 -8.37 3.84 -13.80
N VAL A 18 -7.60 3.89 -12.71
CA VAL A 18 -6.18 3.50 -12.70
C VAL A 18 -5.97 2.02 -13.03
N VAL A 19 -6.93 1.16 -12.74
CA VAL A 19 -6.89 -0.27 -13.09
C VAL A 19 -6.91 -0.46 -14.62
N PHE A 20 -7.45 0.52 -15.34
CA PHE A 20 -7.51 0.55 -16.80
C PHE A 20 -6.42 1.44 -17.43
N GLY A 21 -5.43 1.88 -16.65
CA GLY A 21 -4.30 2.68 -17.13
C GLY A 21 -4.53 4.19 -17.14
N HIS A 22 -5.72 4.68 -16.74
CA HIS A 22 -5.97 6.11 -16.61
C HIS A 22 -5.32 6.69 -15.35
N PRO A 23 -5.01 8.00 -15.33
CA PRO A 23 -4.36 8.60 -14.17
C PRO A 23 -5.23 8.54 -12.90
N ALA A 24 -4.60 8.22 -11.77
CA ALA A 24 -5.15 8.45 -10.43
C ALA A 24 -4.25 9.41 -9.66
N VAL A 25 -4.87 10.26 -8.85
CA VAL A 25 -4.16 11.18 -7.94
C VAL A 25 -4.45 10.76 -6.51
N ALA A 26 -3.41 10.47 -5.76
CA ALA A 26 -3.51 10.05 -4.36
C ALA A 26 -2.58 10.87 -3.47
N VAL A 27 -3.01 11.10 -2.24
CA VAL A 27 -2.24 11.81 -1.22
C VAL A 27 -2.05 10.93 0.01
N ALA A 28 -0.86 10.96 0.60
CA ALA A 28 -0.62 10.39 1.90
C ALA A 28 -1.29 11.26 2.98
N ILE A 29 -1.79 10.61 4.03
CA ILE A 29 -2.45 11.27 5.16
C ILE A 29 -1.66 11.08 6.44
N ASP A 30 -1.91 11.89 7.47
CA ASP A 30 -1.16 11.85 8.73
C ASP A 30 -1.43 10.60 9.57
N GLN A 31 -2.64 10.03 9.43
CA GLN A 31 -2.98 8.76 10.06
C GLN A 31 -2.33 7.60 9.31
N GLY A 32 -1.97 6.54 10.03
CA GLY A 32 -1.29 5.40 9.41
C GLY A 32 -1.25 4.18 10.32
N VAL A 33 -0.32 3.30 9.98
CA VAL A 33 -0.05 2.06 10.71
C VAL A 33 1.39 2.08 11.19
N ARG A 34 1.59 1.79 12.46
CA ARG A 34 2.90 1.51 13.05
C ARG A 34 3.02 0.01 13.30
N VAL A 35 4.14 -0.56 12.91
CA VAL A 35 4.46 -1.96 13.18
C VAL A 35 5.78 -2.03 13.91
N SER A 36 5.83 -2.85 14.96
CA SER A 36 7.06 -3.24 15.63
C SER A 36 7.23 -4.74 15.65
N VAL A 37 8.49 -5.20 15.65
CA VAL A 37 8.82 -6.63 15.63
C VAL A 37 9.84 -6.93 16.73
N GLU A 38 9.63 -8.03 17.45
CA GLU A 38 10.50 -8.50 18.53
C GLU A 38 10.68 -10.03 18.41
N GLU A 39 11.85 -10.54 18.75
CA GLU A 39 12.09 -11.98 18.76
C GLU A 39 11.23 -12.66 19.83
N SER A 40 10.67 -13.81 19.47
CA SER A 40 9.74 -14.57 20.29
C SER A 40 9.98 -16.09 20.16
N ASP A 41 9.41 -16.87 21.09
CA ASP A 41 9.43 -18.33 21.06
C ASP A 41 8.65 -18.95 19.88
N ARG A 42 7.71 -18.20 19.33
CA ARG A 42 6.84 -18.58 18.20
C ARG A 42 6.33 -17.33 17.49
N TRP A 43 5.86 -17.52 16.28
CA TRP A 43 5.22 -16.45 15.51
C TRP A 43 3.92 -15.99 16.18
N LYS A 44 3.84 -14.69 16.44
CA LYS A 44 2.67 -14.03 17.02
C LYS A 44 2.31 -12.77 16.23
N LEU A 45 1.05 -12.40 16.29
CA LEU A 45 0.52 -11.11 15.85
C LEU A 45 -0.38 -10.57 16.95
N GLU A 46 -0.04 -9.40 17.47
CA GLU A 46 -0.74 -8.78 18.60
C GLU A 46 -0.88 -9.76 19.79
N GLY A 47 0.20 -10.44 20.15
CA GLY A 47 0.27 -11.42 21.23
C GLY A 47 -0.46 -12.75 20.98
N SER A 48 -1.22 -12.87 19.88
CA SER A 48 -1.92 -14.09 19.48
C SER A 48 -1.10 -14.93 18.48
N PRO A 49 -1.29 -16.26 18.41
CA PRO A 49 -0.62 -17.09 17.43
C PRO A 49 -0.86 -16.57 16.00
N PHE A 50 0.23 -16.37 15.25
CA PHE A 50 0.14 -15.89 13.86
C PHE A 50 -0.42 -16.99 12.94
N GLU A 51 -1.47 -16.65 12.19
CA GLU A 51 -2.11 -17.54 11.22
C GLU A 51 -1.86 -17.00 9.78
N PRO A 52 -0.94 -17.60 9.00
CA PRO A 52 -0.57 -17.11 7.66
C PRO A 52 -1.75 -16.93 6.70
N SER A 53 -2.75 -17.82 6.76
CA SER A 53 -3.93 -17.75 5.88
C SER A 53 -4.85 -16.57 6.17
N LYS A 54 -4.86 -16.05 7.40
CA LYS A 54 -5.64 -14.86 7.79
C LYS A 54 -4.92 -13.55 7.49
N HIS A 55 -3.59 -13.59 7.36
CA HIS A 55 -2.73 -12.43 7.18
C HIS A 55 -1.82 -12.59 5.95
N PRO A 56 -2.40 -12.67 4.73
CA PRO A 56 -1.67 -13.00 3.50
C PRO A 56 -0.58 -11.98 3.17
N HIS A 57 -0.76 -10.69 3.49
CA HIS A 57 0.25 -9.64 3.27
C HIS A 57 1.51 -9.90 4.09
N ILE A 58 1.35 -10.09 5.40
CA ILE A 58 2.45 -10.35 6.34
C ILE A 58 3.15 -11.67 5.97
N SER A 59 2.35 -12.72 5.74
CA SER A 59 2.88 -14.04 5.34
C SER A 59 3.72 -13.97 4.06
N HIS A 60 3.24 -13.26 3.03
CA HIS A 60 3.95 -13.08 1.78
C HIS A 60 5.29 -12.35 1.97
N ILE A 61 5.31 -11.29 2.77
CA ILE A 61 6.53 -10.53 3.06
C ILE A 61 7.55 -11.42 3.78
N ILE A 62 7.14 -12.20 4.78
CA ILE A 62 8.02 -13.12 5.51
C ILE A 62 8.59 -14.19 4.58
N GLN A 63 7.72 -14.92 3.90
CA GLN A 63 8.05 -16.18 3.22
C GLN A 63 8.59 -15.97 1.82
N ASN A 64 8.03 -15.05 1.04
CA ASN A 64 8.34 -14.90 -0.38
C ASN A 64 9.31 -13.74 -0.63
N ILE A 65 9.19 -12.62 0.10
CA ILE A 65 10.05 -11.45 -0.13
C ILE A 65 11.36 -11.58 0.63
N PHE A 66 11.31 -11.73 1.96
CA PHE A 66 12.51 -11.82 2.78
C PHE A 66 13.04 -13.26 2.92
N GLN A 67 12.23 -14.28 2.64
CA GLN A 67 12.56 -15.71 2.84
C GLN A 67 13.16 -15.92 4.24
N TYR A 68 12.52 -15.28 5.22
CA TYR A 68 13.06 -15.19 6.57
C TYR A 68 12.95 -16.54 7.29
N SER A 69 14.11 -17.03 7.74
CA SER A 69 14.27 -18.29 8.46
C SER A 69 14.93 -18.13 9.84
N GLY A 70 14.96 -16.90 10.35
CA GLY A 70 15.50 -16.60 11.70
C GLY A 70 14.51 -16.96 12.81
N THR A 71 14.81 -16.45 14.01
CA THR A 71 13.95 -16.59 15.19
C THR A 71 12.53 -16.07 14.90
N PRO A 72 11.48 -16.80 15.32
CA PRO A 72 10.11 -16.29 15.19
C PRO A 72 9.94 -14.93 15.84
N LEU A 73 8.99 -14.15 15.34
CA LEU A 73 8.76 -12.78 15.81
C LEU A 73 7.35 -12.64 16.40
N ASP A 74 7.23 -11.80 17.41
CA ASP A 74 5.98 -11.17 17.81
C ASP A 74 5.85 -9.86 17.03
N ILE A 75 4.73 -9.68 16.34
CA ILE A 75 4.44 -8.54 15.48
C ILE A 75 3.34 -7.74 16.17
N ASP A 76 3.65 -6.52 16.57
CA ASP A 76 2.69 -5.60 17.17
C ASP A 76 2.27 -4.56 16.13
N VAL A 77 0.95 -4.27 16.04
CA VAL A 77 0.36 -3.38 15.04
C VAL A 77 -0.50 -2.34 15.72
N ASP A 78 -0.10 -1.09 15.61
CA ASP A 78 -0.89 0.07 16.07
C ASP A 78 -1.40 0.86 14.85
N SER A 79 -2.73 0.96 14.71
CA SER A 79 -3.38 1.60 13.58
C SER A 79 -4.30 2.73 14.02
N SER A 80 -4.06 3.93 13.50
CA SER A 80 -4.95 5.07 13.62
C SER A 80 -5.97 5.20 12.46
N LEU A 81 -5.95 4.24 11.52
CA LEU A 81 -6.86 4.23 10.38
C LEU A 81 -8.20 3.55 10.71
N PHE A 82 -9.30 4.10 10.21
CA PHE A 82 -10.59 3.42 10.28
C PHE A 82 -10.58 2.15 9.44
N SER A 83 -11.04 1.05 10.03
CA SER A 83 -11.11 -0.23 9.33
C SER A 83 -12.10 -0.16 8.15
N ALA A 84 -11.70 -0.70 7.00
CA ALA A 84 -12.49 -0.78 5.78
C ALA A 84 -13.03 0.59 5.26
N ALA A 85 -12.36 1.68 5.60
CA ALA A 85 -12.73 3.05 5.19
C ALA A 85 -12.13 3.50 3.85
N GLY A 86 -11.43 2.63 3.12
CA GLY A 86 -10.75 2.98 1.86
C GLY A 86 -9.48 3.82 2.06
N MET A 87 -8.96 3.90 3.29
CA MET A 87 -7.76 4.70 3.64
C MET A 87 -6.43 3.97 3.42
N GLY A 88 -6.44 2.82 2.72
CA GLY A 88 -5.23 2.08 2.39
C GLY A 88 -4.59 1.34 3.58
N SER A 89 -5.38 0.85 4.55
CA SER A 89 -4.85 0.20 5.76
C SER A 89 -3.97 -1.02 5.46
N SER A 90 -4.30 -1.84 4.46
CA SER A 90 -3.49 -2.99 4.06
C SER A 90 -2.16 -2.58 3.44
N ALA A 91 -2.16 -1.54 2.62
CA ALA A 91 -0.95 -0.98 2.03
C ALA A 91 -0.04 -0.35 3.09
N ALA A 92 -0.61 0.40 4.04
CA ALA A 92 0.12 0.96 5.17
C ALA A 92 0.71 -0.14 6.07
N LEU A 93 -0.06 -1.19 6.37
CA LEU A 93 0.43 -2.36 7.09
C LEU A 93 1.59 -3.04 6.36
N SER A 94 1.45 -3.28 5.06
CA SER A 94 2.48 -3.94 4.24
C SER A 94 3.78 -3.13 4.21
N ASN A 95 3.68 -1.79 4.06
CA ASN A 95 4.83 -0.89 4.09
C ASN A 95 5.48 -0.84 5.48
N ALA A 96 4.70 -0.63 6.54
CA ALA A 96 5.23 -0.55 7.91
C ALA A 96 5.88 -1.88 8.33
N PHE A 97 5.23 -3.01 8.05
CA PHE A 97 5.79 -4.33 8.33
C PHE A 97 7.03 -4.62 7.49
N GLY A 98 7.01 -4.32 6.19
CA GLY A 98 8.18 -4.49 5.32
C GLY A 98 9.39 -3.70 5.79
N ALA A 99 9.19 -2.46 6.23
CA ALA A 99 10.25 -1.61 6.77
C ALA A 99 10.78 -2.13 8.12
N ALA A 100 9.88 -2.53 9.05
CA ALA A 100 10.26 -3.08 10.34
C ALA A 100 11.05 -4.40 10.19
N MET A 101 10.60 -5.29 9.30
CA MET A 101 11.31 -6.53 8.96
C MET A 101 12.68 -6.25 8.34
N TYR A 102 12.74 -5.30 7.39
CA TYR A 102 14.03 -4.93 6.79
C TYR A 102 15.03 -4.44 7.84
N ALA A 103 14.58 -3.57 8.76
CA ALA A 103 15.41 -3.06 9.85
C ALA A 103 15.83 -4.16 10.84
N HIS A 104 14.96 -5.16 11.07
CA HIS A 104 15.30 -6.33 11.89
C HIS A 104 16.40 -7.18 11.26
N ILE A 105 16.28 -7.47 9.96
CA ILE A 105 17.25 -8.29 9.21
C ILE A 105 18.55 -7.53 8.95
N ASN A 106 18.49 -6.20 8.80
CA ASN A 106 19.62 -5.34 8.45
C ASN A 106 19.79 -4.21 9.48
N PRO A 107 20.29 -4.48 10.67
CA PRO A 107 20.48 -3.46 11.69
C PRO A 107 21.27 -2.25 11.16
N ASN A 108 20.83 -1.05 11.47
CA ASN A 108 21.42 0.23 11.06
C ASN A 108 21.37 0.53 9.54
N LYS A 109 20.50 -0.15 8.79
CA LYS A 109 20.21 0.20 7.40
C LYS A 109 18.77 0.63 7.24
N GLU A 110 18.56 1.67 6.46
CA GLU A 110 17.23 2.10 6.03
C GLU A 110 16.89 1.45 4.69
N ILE A 111 15.62 1.17 4.49
CA ILE A 111 15.13 0.67 3.21
C ILE A 111 14.79 1.86 2.30
N ASP A 112 15.15 1.75 1.04
CA ASP A 112 14.73 2.71 0.02
C ASP A 112 13.20 2.66 -0.18
N ALA A 113 12.57 3.84 -0.28
CA ALA A 113 11.11 3.96 -0.35
C ALA A 113 10.52 3.32 -1.62
N VAL A 114 11.21 3.36 -2.75
CA VAL A 114 10.77 2.70 -3.99
C VAL A 114 10.82 1.18 -3.81
N LYS A 115 11.88 0.65 -3.20
CA LYS A 115 11.98 -0.76 -2.88
C LYS A 115 10.85 -1.19 -1.94
N LEU A 116 10.54 -0.37 -0.93
CA LEU A 116 9.47 -0.63 0.01
C LEU A 116 8.09 -0.65 -0.69
N ALA A 117 7.83 0.33 -1.56
CA ALA A 117 6.60 0.38 -2.36
C ALA A 117 6.41 -0.89 -3.21
N LYS A 118 7.48 -1.40 -3.83
CA LYS A 118 7.45 -2.64 -4.63
C LYS A 118 7.21 -3.88 -3.77
N ILE A 119 7.78 -3.96 -2.58
CA ILE A 119 7.52 -5.03 -1.61
C ILE A 119 6.03 -5.04 -1.23
N ALA A 120 5.51 -3.89 -0.83
CA ALA A 120 4.12 -3.77 -0.42
C ALA A 120 3.15 -4.06 -1.59
N HIS A 121 3.47 -3.60 -2.81
CA HIS A 121 2.67 -3.91 -4.00
C HIS A 121 2.63 -5.41 -4.30
N SER A 122 3.76 -6.12 -4.17
CA SER A 122 3.81 -7.57 -4.30
C SER A 122 2.94 -8.28 -3.27
N ALA A 123 2.93 -7.80 -2.02
CA ALA A 123 2.09 -8.36 -0.95
C ALA A 123 0.58 -8.14 -1.20
N GLU A 124 0.20 -6.94 -1.66
CA GLU A 124 -1.18 -6.63 -2.08
C GLU A 124 -1.60 -7.48 -3.27
N ALA A 125 -0.76 -7.60 -4.29
CA ALA A 125 -1.02 -8.42 -5.47
C ALA A 125 -1.26 -9.89 -5.09
N ASN A 126 -0.44 -10.44 -4.19
CA ASN A 126 -0.64 -11.79 -3.67
C ASN A 126 -1.99 -11.93 -2.96
N ALA A 127 -2.33 -11.01 -2.06
CA ALA A 127 -3.58 -11.05 -1.30
C ALA A 127 -4.82 -10.90 -2.18
N GLN A 128 -4.72 -10.09 -3.25
CA GLN A 128 -5.81 -9.79 -4.18
C GLN A 128 -5.79 -10.64 -5.45
N LYS A 129 -5.00 -11.72 -5.47
CA LYS A 129 -4.90 -12.67 -6.60
C LYS A 129 -4.55 -11.97 -7.93
N GLY A 130 -3.58 -11.08 -7.88
CA GLY A 130 -3.08 -10.33 -9.03
C GLY A 130 -3.88 -9.09 -9.42
N ARG A 131 -4.89 -8.68 -8.64
CA ARG A 131 -5.72 -7.50 -8.95
C ARG A 131 -5.43 -6.31 -8.03
N ALA A 132 -4.20 -5.83 -8.04
CA ALA A 132 -3.78 -4.69 -7.23
C ALA A 132 -3.09 -3.63 -8.09
N SER A 133 -3.55 -2.38 -8.02
CA SER A 133 -2.78 -1.25 -8.55
C SER A 133 -1.73 -0.82 -7.51
N PRO A 134 -0.61 -0.21 -7.92
CA PRO A 134 0.41 0.26 -6.99
C PRO A 134 0.03 1.56 -6.26
N THR A 135 -1.14 2.14 -6.52
CA THR A 135 -1.54 3.46 -6.02
C THR A 135 -1.44 3.57 -4.50
N ASP A 136 -2.06 2.63 -3.79
CA ASP A 136 -2.11 2.64 -2.33
C ASP A 136 -0.73 2.42 -1.72
N THR A 137 0.00 1.42 -2.23
CA THR A 137 1.31 1.03 -1.71
C THR A 137 2.39 2.06 -2.02
N ALA A 138 2.38 2.64 -3.22
CA ALA A 138 3.33 3.70 -3.57
C ALA A 138 3.06 4.97 -2.75
N THR A 139 1.78 5.38 -2.61
CA THR A 139 1.45 6.58 -1.82
C THR A 139 1.83 6.42 -0.36
N SER A 140 1.56 5.25 0.22
CA SER A 140 1.93 4.95 1.60
C SER A 140 3.45 4.87 1.82
N ALA A 141 4.24 4.41 0.82
CA ALA A 141 5.69 4.32 0.95
C ALA A 141 6.42 5.65 0.71
N LEU A 142 6.00 6.40 -0.31
CA LEU A 142 6.68 7.62 -0.76
C LEU A 142 6.19 8.87 -0.05
N GLY A 143 4.94 8.85 0.46
CA GLY A 143 4.30 10.04 1.00
C GLY A 143 3.92 11.07 -0.08
N GLY A 144 3.49 12.25 0.36
CA GLY A 144 3.19 13.38 -0.52
C GLY A 144 1.98 13.17 -1.42
N CYS A 145 2.00 13.78 -2.60
CA CYS A 145 0.96 13.66 -3.62
C CYS A 145 1.52 12.94 -4.85
N LEU A 146 0.90 11.85 -5.22
CA LEU A 146 1.34 11.02 -6.34
C LEU A 146 0.30 10.99 -7.47
N VAL A 147 0.81 10.84 -8.69
CA VAL A 147 0.04 10.48 -9.87
C VAL A 147 0.50 9.10 -10.33
N VAL A 148 -0.41 8.16 -10.37
CA VAL A 148 -0.20 6.80 -10.88
C VAL A 148 -0.96 6.65 -12.18
N SER A 149 -0.28 6.28 -13.26
CA SER A 149 -0.87 6.20 -14.60
C SER A 149 -0.21 5.13 -15.45
N GLY A 150 -0.93 4.58 -16.41
CA GLY A 150 -0.36 3.71 -17.46
C GLY A 150 0.40 4.45 -18.55
N SER A 151 0.46 5.78 -18.50
CA SER A 151 1.16 6.62 -19.46
C SER A 151 1.77 7.86 -18.79
N GLU A 152 2.68 8.54 -19.49
CA GLU A 152 3.25 9.79 -19.01
C GLU A 152 2.17 10.86 -18.79
N VAL A 153 2.27 11.58 -17.67
CA VAL A 153 1.37 12.68 -17.33
C VAL A 153 2.15 13.97 -17.30
N PRO A 154 1.88 14.93 -18.21
CA PRO A 154 2.59 16.21 -18.24
C PRO A 154 2.49 16.98 -16.93
N GLY A 155 3.58 17.64 -16.53
CA GLY A 155 3.63 18.45 -15.29
C GLY A 155 3.89 17.64 -14.03
N THR A 156 4.15 16.35 -14.15
CA THR A 156 4.57 15.50 -13.04
C THR A 156 6.07 15.18 -13.13
N ARG A 157 6.66 14.75 -12.01
CA ARG A 157 8.03 14.27 -11.94
C ARG A 157 8.06 12.77 -11.72
N HIS A 158 8.61 12.04 -12.68
CA HIS A 158 8.74 10.58 -12.63
C HIS A 158 9.56 10.13 -11.41
N VAL A 159 9.11 9.04 -10.76
CA VAL A 159 9.80 8.39 -9.62
C VAL A 159 10.25 6.99 -9.99
N PHE A 160 9.33 6.11 -10.39
CA PHE A 160 9.66 4.76 -10.86
C PHE A 160 8.50 4.14 -11.64
N ASP A 161 8.80 3.06 -12.37
CA ASP A 161 7.80 2.24 -13.03
C ASP A 161 7.65 0.89 -12.32
N THR A 162 6.47 0.31 -12.42
CA THR A 162 6.17 -1.03 -11.94
C THR A 162 5.18 -1.74 -12.85
N SER A 163 5.23 -3.06 -12.86
CA SER A 163 4.33 -3.90 -13.63
C SER A 163 3.77 -5.03 -12.79
N LEU A 164 2.64 -5.58 -13.20
CA LEU A 164 2.02 -6.74 -12.59
C LEU A 164 1.35 -7.60 -13.65
N GLU A 165 1.61 -8.90 -13.61
CA GLU A 165 0.81 -9.88 -14.34
C GLU A 165 -0.52 -10.09 -13.62
N THR A 166 -1.59 -9.62 -14.25
CA THR A 166 -2.95 -9.76 -13.75
C THR A 166 -3.66 -10.90 -14.48
N PRO A 167 -4.77 -11.46 -13.96
CA PRO A 167 -5.58 -12.42 -14.70
C PRO A 167 -6.10 -11.91 -16.03
N GLU A 168 -6.17 -10.59 -16.20
CA GLU A 168 -6.64 -9.89 -17.41
C GLU A 168 -5.50 -9.47 -18.35
N GLY A 169 -4.24 -9.85 -18.04
CA GLY A 169 -3.02 -9.54 -18.81
C GLY A 169 -2.04 -8.64 -18.06
N SER A 170 -0.89 -8.41 -18.65
CA SER A 170 0.15 -7.54 -18.07
C SER A 170 -0.34 -6.10 -17.96
N ARG A 171 -0.03 -5.46 -16.84
CA ARG A 171 -0.32 -4.05 -16.58
C ARG A 171 0.96 -3.36 -16.15
N GLU A 172 1.14 -2.15 -16.66
CA GLU A 172 2.28 -1.29 -16.34
C GLU A 172 1.77 0.05 -15.81
N TRP A 173 2.48 0.58 -14.83
CA TRP A 173 2.20 1.90 -14.25
C TRP A 173 3.47 2.68 -14.04
N SER A 174 3.38 3.97 -14.35
CA SER A 174 4.35 4.99 -13.98
C SER A 174 3.89 5.70 -12.71
N ILE A 175 4.75 5.76 -11.72
CA ILE A 175 4.54 6.46 -10.47
C ILE A 175 5.26 7.79 -10.54
N ASN A 176 4.50 8.86 -10.39
CA ASN A 176 4.98 10.22 -10.52
C ASN A 176 4.58 11.03 -9.29
N THR A 177 5.34 12.07 -8.96
CA THR A 177 5.02 13.00 -7.90
C THR A 177 4.63 14.36 -8.47
N ILE A 178 3.77 15.06 -7.73
CA ILE A 178 3.43 16.46 -8.01
C ILE A 178 4.08 17.33 -6.94
N ASP A 179 4.81 18.34 -7.36
CA ASP A 179 5.33 19.34 -6.43
C ASP A 179 4.17 20.23 -5.94
N ILE A 180 3.90 20.19 -4.65
CA ILE A 180 2.87 21.02 -4.04
C ILE A 180 3.33 22.49 -4.08
N PRO A 181 2.58 23.40 -4.72
CA PRO A 181 2.97 24.80 -4.79
C PRO A 181 3.15 25.42 -3.39
N ARG A 182 4.18 26.24 -3.24
CA ARG A 182 4.36 27.05 -2.03
C ARG A 182 3.14 27.97 -1.87
N GLY A 183 2.45 27.88 -0.76
CA GLY A 183 1.23 28.65 -0.48
C GLY A 183 -0.02 27.78 -0.27
N ILE A 184 0.05 26.47 -0.51
CA ILE A 184 -1.00 25.51 -0.08
C ILE A 184 -0.76 25.06 1.37
N GLY A 185 0.25 25.55 2.06
CA GLY A 185 0.62 25.13 3.43
C GLY A 185 -0.50 25.24 4.48
N ASP A 186 -1.53 26.04 4.23
CA ASP A 186 -2.69 26.20 5.09
C ASP A 186 -3.92 25.38 4.61
N ALA A 187 -3.81 24.65 3.49
CA ALA A 187 -4.87 23.78 3.04
C ALA A 187 -4.89 22.47 3.84
N CYS A 188 -6.06 22.04 4.27
CA CYS A 188 -6.25 20.77 4.91
C CYS A 188 -7.26 19.91 4.15
N LEU A 189 -7.01 18.60 4.13
CA LEU A 189 -7.92 17.60 3.62
C LEU A 189 -8.80 17.10 4.76
N VAL A 190 -10.11 17.29 4.66
CA VAL A 190 -11.07 16.75 5.63
C VAL A 190 -11.64 15.45 5.09
N ILE A 191 -11.38 14.34 5.78
CA ILE A 191 -11.87 13.01 5.42
C ILE A 191 -13.02 12.63 6.35
N GLY A 192 -14.19 12.41 5.78
CA GLY A 192 -15.36 11.91 6.50
C GLY A 192 -15.60 10.43 6.25
N TYR A 193 -15.78 9.65 7.32
CA TYR A 193 -16.16 8.25 7.22
C TYR A 193 -17.66 8.06 7.44
N SER A 194 -18.34 7.43 6.49
CA SER A 194 -19.81 7.21 6.53
C SER A 194 -20.23 6.13 7.53
N GLY A 195 -19.31 5.43 8.17
CA GLY A 195 -19.59 4.29 9.05
C GLY A 195 -19.89 2.98 8.32
N THR A 196 -19.84 2.96 6.97
CA THR A 196 -20.13 1.77 6.16
C THR A 196 -18.92 1.40 5.32
N GLY A 197 -18.36 0.21 5.55
CA GLY A 197 -17.27 -0.31 4.74
C GLY A 197 -17.75 -0.70 3.32
N SER A 198 -16.96 -0.38 2.31
CA SER A 198 -17.24 -0.74 0.92
C SER A 198 -16.18 -1.71 0.39
N PRO A 199 -16.57 -2.97 0.03
CA PRO A 199 -15.63 -3.93 -0.52
C PRO A 199 -15.15 -3.47 -1.91
N THR A 200 -13.87 -3.11 -2.02
CA THR A 200 -13.22 -2.61 -3.25
C THR A 200 -13.49 -3.49 -4.47
N GLY A 201 -13.34 -4.81 -4.33
CA GLY A 201 -13.54 -5.75 -5.44
C GLY A 201 -14.96 -5.70 -6.06
N ARG A 202 -16.00 -5.42 -5.28
CA ARG A 202 -17.37 -5.27 -5.81
C ARG A 202 -17.53 -3.97 -6.58
N MET A 203 -16.85 -2.90 -6.17
CA MET A 203 -16.92 -1.61 -6.86
C MET A 203 -16.15 -1.65 -8.18
N VAL A 204 -14.94 -2.22 -8.20
CA VAL A 204 -14.18 -2.45 -9.43
C VAL A 204 -14.97 -3.29 -10.43
N ALA A 205 -15.62 -4.37 -9.99
CA ALA A 205 -16.45 -5.19 -10.86
C ALA A 205 -17.64 -4.44 -11.48
N LYS A 206 -18.27 -3.51 -10.73
CA LYS A 206 -19.34 -2.65 -11.26
C LYS A 206 -18.83 -1.70 -12.32
N VAL A 207 -17.66 -1.08 -12.11
CA VAL A 207 -17.06 -0.16 -13.08
C VAL A 207 -16.65 -0.92 -14.35
N ALA A 208 -16.01 -2.10 -14.20
CA ALA A 208 -15.66 -2.95 -15.34
C ALA A 208 -16.90 -3.30 -16.20
N LYS A 209 -18.03 -3.61 -15.55
CA LYS A 209 -19.29 -3.89 -16.24
C LYS A 209 -19.80 -2.66 -17.00
N LEU A 210 -19.80 -1.48 -16.38
CA LEU A 210 -20.22 -0.24 -17.04
C LEU A 210 -19.39 0.07 -18.28
N ILE A 211 -18.04 -0.02 -18.19
CA ILE A 211 -17.15 0.22 -19.32
C ILE A 211 -17.39 -0.79 -20.46
N SER A 212 -17.78 -2.04 -20.14
CA SER A 212 -18.10 -3.05 -21.17
C SER A 212 -19.45 -2.82 -21.86
N GLU A 213 -20.39 -2.16 -21.19
CA GLU A 213 -21.75 -1.90 -21.69
C GLU A 213 -21.85 -0.55 -22.44
N ASP A 214 -20.99 0.42 -22.11
CA ASP A 214 -20.96 1.76 -22.70
C ASP A 214 -19.48 2.24 -22.81
N PRO A 215 -18.75 1.77 -23.86
CA PRO A 215 -17.32 2.01 -24.05
C PRO A 215 -16.99 3.43 -24.50
#